data_a71b8a4b9a453539efe3e0b462d58185
#
_entry.id   a71b8a4b9a453539efe3e0b462d58185
#
_cell.length_a   1.000
_cell.length_b   1.000
_cell.length_c   1.000
_cell.angle_alpha   90.00
_cell.angle_beta   90.00
_cell.angle_gamma   90.00
#
_symmetry.space_group_name_H-M   'P 1'
#
loop_
_entity.id
_entity.type
_entity.pdbx_description
1 polymer ?
#
loop_
_entity_poly.entity_id
_entity_poly.type
_entity_poly.pdbx_seq_one_letter_code
_entity_poly.pdbx_strand_id
1 'polypeptide(L)'
;MFKNQPKGLIPAALSNMGERFGYYIMNAVLVLFLCSKFGLSEETSALVYSFFYAGIYVLSLVGGIIADRTQNYKGTIISGLIVMTIGYVVLAFPIFATPENQTWLLTLTCGALFLIAFGNGLFKGNLQAIVGQLYDNPRYASQRDAGFQIFYVFINLGGVVAPFVAPLLRSWWLSENGLMYNAELPALCHGFLAGAEVNLTNLYE
;
A
#
# COMPACT_ATOMS: atom_id res chain seq x y z
N MET A 1 -13.89 -23.11 15.55
CA MET A 1 -12.95 -22.53 14.58
C MET A 1 -11.65 -22.03 15.24
N PHE A 2 -11.68 -21.23 16.31
CA PHE A 2 -10.46 -20.70 16.96
C PHE A 2 -9.82 -21.62 18.03
N LYS A 3 -10.51 -22.66 18.51
CA LYS A 3 -9.96 -23.60 19.49
C LYS A 3 -8.90 -24.50 18.88
N ASN A 4 -7.80 -24.71 19.61
CA ASN A 4 -6.66 -25.56 19.21
C ASN A 4 -5.86 -25.11 17.98
N GLN A 5 -5.87 -23.82 17.65
CA GLN A 5 -5.01 -23.26 16.63
C GLN A 5 -3.59 -22.99 17.17
N PRO A 6 -2.54 -23.05 16.32
CA PRO A 6 -1.19 -22.70 16.75
C PRO A 6 -1.10 -21.23 17.16
N LYS A 7 -0.32 -20.94 18.21
CA LYS A 7 -0.20 -19.58 18.78
C LYS A 7 0.28 -18.51 17.79
N GLY A 8 1.03 -18.93 16.75
CA GLY A 8 1.53 -18.05 15.69
C GLY A 8 0.49 -17.59 14.68
N LEU A 9 -0.68 -18.23 14.58
CA LEU A 9 -1.70 -17.90 13.58
C LEU A 9 -2.27 -16.48 13.77
N ILE A 10 -2.67 -16.13 14.97
CA ILE A 10 -3.32 -14.84 15.22
C ILE A 10 -2.35 -13.67 14.99
N PRO A 11 -1.10 -13.67 15.51
CA PRO A 11 -0.13 -12.64 15.16
C PRO A 11 0.12 -12.51 13.66
N ALA A 12 0.23 -13.63 12.93
CA ALA A 12 0.40 -13.63 11.48
C ALA A 12 -0.83 -13.02 10.76
N ALA A 13 -2.03 -13.41 11.17
CA ALA A 13 -3.28 -12.90 10.61
C ALA A 13 -3.45 -11.39 10.87
N LEU A 14 -3.15 -10.91 12.08
CA LEU A 14 -3.18 -9.48 12.43
C LEU A 14 -2.14 -8.68 11.65
N SER A 15 -0.92 -9.21 11.51
CA SER A 15 0.13 -8.58 10.69
C SER A 15 -0.30 -8.41 9.25
N ASN A 16 -0.91 -9.45 8.67
CA ASN A 16 -1.43 -9.40 7.31
C ASN A 16 -2.61 -8.44 7.17
N MET A 17 -3.52 -8.43 8.15
CA MET A 17 -4.65 -7.51 8.18
C MET A 17 -4.17 -6.05 8.18
N GLY A 18 -3.20 -5.71 9.04
CA GLY A 18 -2.65 -4.36 9.14
C GLY A 18 -1.94 -3.93 7.85
N GLU A 19 -1.14 -4.81 7.27
CA GLU A 19 -0.47 -4.54 5.99
C GLU A 19 -1.49 -4.37 4.86
N ARG A 20 -2.48 -5.24 4.76
CA ARG A 20 -3.56 -5.13 3.77
C ARG A 20 -4.39 -3.87 3.94
N PHE A 21 -4.70 -3.49 5.18
CA PHE A 21 -5.39 -2.24 5.48
C PHE A 21 -4.64 -1.03 4.93
N GLY A 22 -3.35 -0.89 5.23
CA GLY A 22 -2.51 0.19 4.70
C GLY A 22 -2.41 0.17 3.17
N TYR A 23 -2.23 -1.00 2.58
CA TYR A 23 -2.20 -1.19 1.14
C TYR A 23 -3.50 -0.74 0.46
N TYR A 24 -4.67 -1.13 0.97
CA TYR A 24 -5.94 -0.76 0.37
C TYR A 24 -6.29 0.72 0.55
N ILE A 25 -5.88 1.35 1.68
CA ILE A 25 -6.00 2.80 1.84
C ILE A 25 -5.20 3.53 0.75
N MET A 26 -3.91 3.20 0.61
CA MET A 26 -3.06 3.79 -0.42
C MET A 26 -3.64 3.56 -1.82
N ASN A 27 -4.07 2.33 -2.10
CA ASN A 27 -4.62 1.94 -3.38
C ASN A 27 -5.87 2.74 -3.77
N ALA A 28 -6.73 3.04 -2.78
CA ALA A 28 -7.96 3.82 -3.00
C ALA A 28 -7.69 5.28 -3.38
N VAL A 29 -6.53 5.83 -3.03
CA VAL A 29 -6.21 7.25 -3.27
C VAL A 29 -5.07 7.46 -4.28
N LEU A 30 -4.36 6.42 -4.69
CA LEU A 30 -3.12 6.55 -5.48
C LEU A 30 -3.33 7.27 -6.81
N VAL A 31 -4.36 6.92 -7.58
CA VAL A 31 -4.62 7.55 -8.88
C VAL A 31 -4.95 9.02 -8.70
N LEU A 32 -5.86 9.35 -7.75
CA LEU A 32 -6.19 10.73 -7.42
C LEU A 32 -4.98 11.53 -6.92
N PHE A 33 -4.13 10.90 -6.11
CA PHE A 33 -2.88 11.49 -5.64
C PHE A 33 -1.94 11.85 -6.81
N LEU A 34 -1.77 10.95 -7.78
CA LEU A 34 -0.93 11.22 -8.96
C LEU A 34 -1.50 12.34 -9.83
N CYS A 35 -2.81 12.34 -10.05
CA CYS A 35 -3.48 13.40 -10.78
C CYS A 35 -3.40 14.75 -10.04
N SER A 36 -3.68 14.78 -8.74
CA SER A 36 -3.74 16.01 -7.95
C SER A 36 -2.37 16.60 -7.64
N LYS A 37 -1.36 15.75 -7.41
CA LYS A 37 -0.01 16.22 -7.04
C LYS A 37 0.85 16.58 -8.26
N PHE A 38 0.72 15.81 -9.34
CA PHE A 38 1.60 15.94 -10.51
C PHE A 38 0.86 16.43 -11.78
N GLY A 39 -0.45 16.69 -11.70
CA GLY A 39 -1.23 17.08 -12.86
C GLY A 39 -1.22 16.03 -13.99
N LEU A 40 -1.00 14.75 -13.66
CA LEU A 40 -1.00 13.69 -14.66
C LEU A 40 -2.42 13.43 -15.16
N SER A 41 -2.56 13.05 -16.43
CA SER A 41 -3.83 12.55 -16.95
C SER A 41 -4.25 11.26 -16.23
N GLU A 42 -5.55 10.99 -16.21
CA GLU A 42 -6.08 9.74 -15.63
C GLU A 42 -5.45 8.50 -16.29
N GLU A 43 -5.25 8.54 -17.61
CA GLU A 43 -4.61 7.44 -18.35
C GLU A 43 -3.17 7.19 -17.90
N THR A 44 -2.37 8.25 -17.76
CA THR A 44 -0.98 8.14 -17.30
C THR A 44 -0.92 7.66 -15.85
N SER A 45 -1.79 8.17 -14.99
CA SER A 45 -1.89 7.76 -13.59
C SER A 45 -2.31 6.29 -13.45
N ALA A 46 -3.26 5.85 -14.30
CA ALA A 46 -3.70 4.46 -14.37
C ALA A 46 -2.59 3.53 -14.89
N LEU A 47 -1.74 3.99 -15.83
CA LEU A 47 -0.56 3.23 -16.26
C LEU A 47 0.44 3.06 -15.12
N VAL A 48 0.79 4.12 -14.40
CA VAL A 48 1.68 4.05 -13.22
C VAL A 48 1.11 3.08 -12.19
N TYR A 49 -0.18 3.18 -11.90
CA TYR A 49 -0.89 2.25 -11.01
C TYR A 49 -0.78 0.80 -11.51
N SER A 50 -0.99 0.55 -12.81
CA SER A 50 -0.95 -0.79 -13.39
C SER A 50 0.45 -1.41 -13.32
N PHE A 51 1.51 -0.62 -13.58
CA PHE A 51 2.89 -1.07 -13.42
C PHE A 51 3.22 -1.36 -11.94
N PHE A 52 2.78 -0.52 -11.03
CA PHE A 52 2.93 -0.76 -9.60
C PHE A 52 2.24 -2.07 -9.19
N TYR A 53 1.00 -2.26 -9.61
CA TYR A 53 0.21 -3.45 -9.29
C TYR A 53 0.84 -4.73 -9.85
N ALA A 54 1.24 -4.73 -11.13
CA ALA A 54 1.94 -5.83 -11.76
C ALA A 54 3.29 -6.12 -11.06
N GLY A 55 4.02 -5.06 -10.70
CA GLY A 55 5.28 -5.14 -9.96
C GLY A 55 5.15 -5.90 -8.64
N ILE A 56 4.09 -5.70 -7.89
CA ILE A 56 3.83 -6.42 -6.64
C ILE A 56 3.83 -7.95 -6.87
N TYR A 57 3.19 -8.43 -7.92
CA TYR A 57 3.13 -9.87 -8.21
C TYR A 57 4.47 -10.42 -8.70
N VAL A 58 5.14 -9.72 -9.60
CA VAL A 58 6.46 -10.12 -10.09
C VAL A 58 7.49 -10.14 -8.96
N LEU A 59 7.51 -9.10 -8.13
CA LEU A 59 8.44 -8.99 -7.01
C LEU A 59 8.10 -9.97 -5.86
N SER A 60 6.85 -10.42 -5.77
CA SER A 60 6.44 -11.49 -4.84
C SER A 60 7.13 -12.83 -5.15
N LEU A 61 7.34 -13.13 -6.44
CA LEU A 61 8.12 -14.29 -6.86
C LEU A 61 9.59 -14.15 -6.43
N VAL A 62 10.16 -12.96 -6.62
CA VAL A 62 11.54 -12.67 -6.17
C VAL A 62 11.67 -12.81 -4.65
N GLY A 63 10.70 -12.29 -3.91
CA GLY A 63 10.65 -12.41 -2.45
C GLY A 63 10.57 -13.86 -1.96
N GLY A 64 9.80 -14.70 -2.64
CA GLY A 64 9.75 -16.14 -2.38
C GLY A 64 11.10 -16.82 -2.62
N ILE A 65 11.75 -16.57 -3.76
CA ILE A 65 13.07 -17.13 -4.08
C ILE A 65 14.13 -16.71 -3.04
N ILE A 66 14.10 -15.45 -2.57
CA ILE A 66 15.02 -14.97 -1.54
C ILE A 66 14.82 -15.75 -0.23
N ALA A 67 13.57 -15.90 0.21
CA ALA A 67 13.26 -16.62 1.45
C ALA A 67 13.60 -18.10 1.35
N ASP A 68 13.33 -18.74 0.23
CA ASP A 68 13.65 -20.16 0.01
C ASP A 68 15.16 -20.41 -0.01
N ARG A 69 15.95 -19.52 -0.61
CA ARG A 69 17.41 -19.63 -0.63
C ARG A 69 18.03 -19.35 0.72
N THR A 70 17.54 -18.38 1.45
CA THR A 70 18.08 -17.99 2.76
C THR A 70 17.53 -18.84 3.90
N GLN A 71 16.44 -19.59 3.67
CA GLN A 71 15.68 -20.33 4.69
C GLN A 71 15.29 -19.46 5.90
N ASN A 72 15.24 -18.13 5.71
CA ASN A 72 14.95 -17.17 6.75
C ASN A 72 13.69 -16.35 6.41
N TYR A 73 12.55 -17.03 6.39
CA TYR A 73 11.24 -16.42 6.09
C TYR A 73 10.91 -15.25 7.02
N LYS A 74 11.20 -15.39 8.33
CA LYS A 74 10.95 -14.33 9.30
C LYS A 74 11.79 -13.08 9.02
N GLY A 75 13.07 -13.24 8.73
CA GLY A 75 13.96 -12.14 8.36
C GLY A 75 13.49 -11.44 7.09
N THR A 76 13.10 -12.21 6.07
CA THR A 76 12.58 -11.69 4.79
C THR A 76 11.30 -10.88 4.99
N ILE A 77 10.36 -11.35 5.82
CA ILE A 77 9.13 -10.62 6.16
C ILE A 77 9.44 -9.30 6.86
N ILE A 78 10.32 -9.31 7.87
CA ILE A 78 10.70 -8.10 8.61
C ILE A 78 11.38 -7.09 7.67
N SER A 79 12.32 -7.54 6.83
CA SER A 79 12.96 -6.70 5.82
C SER A 79 11.94 -6.10 4.85
N GLY A 80 10.95 -6.90 4.44
CA GLY A 80 9.85 -6.43 3.60
C GLY A 80 9.04 -5.31 4.25
N LEU A 81 8.68 -5.46 5.54
CA LEU A 81 7.96 -4.43 6.30
C LEU A 81 8.79 -3.15 6.44
N ILE A 82 10.09 -3.24 6.71
CA ILE A 82 10.98 -2.08 6.80
C ILE A 82 11.05 -1.35 5.46
N VAL A 83 11.25 -2.07 4.35
CA VAL A 83 11.33 -1.49 3.01
C VAL A 83 10.01 -0.82 2.61
N MET A 84 8.87 -1.46 2.89
CA MET A 84 7.56 -0.84 2.69
C MET A 84 7.39 0.43 3.50
N THR A 85 7.78 0.42 4.78
CA THR A 85 7.67 1.59 5.66
C THR A 85 8.48 2.75 5.11
N ILE A 86 9.71 2.51 4.63
CA ILE A 86 10.52 3.55 3.97
C ILE A 86 9.79 4.10 2.75
N GLY A 87 9.24 3.24 1.90
CA GLY A 87 8.47 3.65 0.73
C GLY A 87 7.26 4.52 1.09
N TYR A 88 6.49 4.14 2.09
CA TYR A 88 5.34 4.93 2.57
C TYR A 88 5.77 6.28 3.17
N VAL A 89 6.86 6.32 3.94
CA VAL A 89 7.40 7.58 4.49
C VAL A 89 7.82 8.53 3.38
N VAL A 90 8.52 8.03 2.36
CA VAL A 90 8.90 8.83 1.19
C VAL A 90 7.68 9.34 0.43
N LEU A 91 6.66 8.49 0.25
CA LEU A 91 5.42 8.86 -0.44
C LEU A 91 4.62 9.93 0.32
N ALA A 92 4.64 9.87 1.65
CA ALA A 92 3.93 10.80 2.53
C ALA A 92 4.64 12.16 2.70
N PHE A 93 5.82 12.36 2.11
CA PHE A 93 6.57 13.59 2.31
C PHE A 93 5.83 14.79 1.70
N PRO A 94 5.55 15.86 2.48
CA PRO A 94 4.69 16.97 2.07
C PRO A 94 5.45 18.00 1.22
N ILE A 95 5.96 17.59 0.05
CA ILE A 95 6.59 18.49 -0.91
C ILE A 95 5.57 18.79 -2.00
N PHE A 96 5.32 20.07 -2.25
CA PHE A 96 4.48 20.52 -3.34
C PHE A 96 5.20 20.39 -4.68
N ALA A 97 4.48 19.89 -5.70
CA ALA A 97 5.01 19.85 -7.05
C ALA A 97 4.93 21.24 -7.69
N THR A 98 6.04 21.67 -8.29
CA THR A 98 6.16 22.89 -9.08
C THR A 98 6.73 22.50 -10.46
N PRO A 99 6.57 23.34 -11.50
CA PRO A 99 7.14 23.04 -12.82
C PRO A 99 8.64 22.70 -12.79
N GLU A 100 9.37 23.25 -11.85
CA GLU A 100 10.82 23.05 -11.71
C GLU A 100 11.18 21.71 -11.06
N ASN A 101 10.36 21.25 -10.10
CA ASN A 101 10.67 20.04 -9.30
C ASN A 101 9.83 18.81 -9.67
N GLN A 102 8.83 18.95 -10.52
CA GLN A 102 7.85 17.89 -10.88
C GLN A 102 8.54 16.60 -11.31
N THR A 103 9.53 16.68 -12.19
CA THR A 103 10.19 15.50 -12.77
C THR A 103 10.92 14.69 -11.69
N TRP A 104 11.67 15.38 -10.82
CA TRP A 104 12.39 14.65 -9.78
C TRP A 104 11.47 14.11 -8.69
N LEU A 105 10.43 14.86 -8.32
CA LEU A 105 9.41 14.38 -7.38
C LEU A 105 8.64 13.18 -7.91
N LEU A 106 8.29 13.19 -9.20
CA LEU A 106 7.65 12.04 -9.84
C LEU A 106 8.59 10.82 -9.83
N THR A 107 9.87 11.01 -10.14
CA THR A 107 10.87 9.94 -10.06
C THR A 107 11.00 9.40 -8.64
N LEU A 108 11.03 10.27 -7.64
CA LEU A 108 11.07 9.87 -6.22
C LEU A 108 9.80 9.08 -5.84
N THR A 109 8.64 9.54 -6.31
CA THR A 109 7.35 8.86 -6.08
C THR A 109 7.33 7.46 -6.72
N CYS A 110 7.80 7.33 -7.95
CA CYS A 110 7.93 6.03 -8.61
C CYS A 110 8.92 5.12 -7.86
N GLY A 111 10.03 5.65 -7.37
CA GLY A 111 10.97 4.95 -6.50
C GLY A 111 10.32 4.47 -5.19
N ALA A 112 9.52 5.32 -4.56
CA ALA A 112 8.76 4.95 -3.36
C ALA A 112 7.74 3.83 -3.63
N LEU A 113 7.00 3.92 -4.74
CA LEU A 113 6.09 2.86 -5.18
C LEU A 113 6.82 1.55 -5.45
N PHE A 114 8.01 1.61 -6.06
CA PHE A 114 8.85 0.43 -6.25
C PHE A 114 9.28 -0.19 -4.91
N LEU A 115 9.70 0.61 -3.94
CA LEU A 115 10.04 0.12 -2.59
C LEU A 115 8.84 -0.53 -1.91
N ILE A 116 7.65 0.06 -2.03
CA ILE A 116 6.41 -0.51 -1.48
C ILE A 116 6.12 -1.86 -2.17
N ALA A 117 6.20 -1.92 -3.50
CA ALA A 117 5.96 -3.15 -4.25
C ALA A 117 6.98 -4.25 -3.92
N PHE A 118 8.26 -3.89 -3.80
CA PHE A 118 9.32 -4.83 -3.44
C PHE A 118 9.16 -5.35 -2.00
N GLY A 119 8.93 -4.46 -1.04
CA GLY A 119 8.68 -4.83 0.35
C GLY A 119 7.43 -5.71 0.50
N ASN A 120 6.35 -5.40 -0.24
CA ASN A 120 5.16 -6.23 -0.30
C ASN A 120 5.47 -7.63 -0.87
N GLY A 121 6.30 -7.70 -1.90
CA GLY A 121 6.78 -8.95 -2.47
C GLY A 121 7.52 -9.81 -1.46
N LEU A 122 8.40 -9.21 -0.65
CA LEU A 122 9.10 -9.90 0.43
C LEU A 122 8.16 -10.38 1.55
N PHE A 123 7.07 -9.66 1.80
CA PHE A 123 6.15 -9.94 2.90
C PHE A 123 5.10 -11.00 2.54
N LYS A 124 4.36 -10.78 1.45
CA LYS A 124 3.08 -11.43 1.15
C LYS A 124 3.17 -12.96 1.03
N GLY A 125 4.06 -13.45 0.18
CA GLY A 125 4.22 -14.89 -0.06
C GLY A 125 4.82 -15.61 1.14
N ASN A 126 5.80 -14.99 1.77
CA ASN A 126 6.54 -15.58 2.87
C ASN A 126 5.73 -15.69 4.17
N LEU A 127 4.79 -14.75 4.39
CA LEU A 127 3.88 -14.85 5.53
C LEU A 127 2.93 -16.03 5.38
N GLN A 128 2.41 -16.28 4.17
CA GLN A 128 1.60 -17.46 3.89
C GLN A 128 2.37 -18.75 4.08
N ALA A 129 3.65 -18.79 3.68
CA ALA A 129 4.54 -19.94 3.89
C ALA A 129 4.74 -20.22 5.39
N ILE A 130 4.99 -19.19 6.22
CA ILE A 130 5.07 -19.34 7.68
C ILE A 130 3.77 -19.89 8.25
N VAL A 131 2.62 -19.35 7.84
CA VAL A 131 1.32 -19.88 8.29
C VAL A 131 1.19 -21.36 7.94
N GLY A 132 1.60 -21.77 6.73
CA GLY A 132 1.63 -23.19 6.34
C GLY A 132 2.49 -24.03 7.28
N GLN A 133 3.72 -23.58 7.58
CA GLN A 133 4.66 -24.27 8.46
C GLN A 133 4.15 -24.44 9.90
N LEU A 134 3.28 -23.56 10.40
CA LEU A 134 2.65 -23.73 11.72
C LEU A 134 1.83 -25.02 11.84
N TYR A 135 1.37 -25.57 10.71
CA TYR A 135 0.56 -26.78 10.62
C TYR A 135 1.35 -28.03 10.24
N ASP A 136 2.66 -27.94 10.08
CA ASP A 136 3.53 -29.12 9.87
C ASP A 136 3.64 -29.96 11.15
N ASN A 137 3.31 -29.40 12.32
CA ASN A 137 3.20 -30.14 13.55
C ASN A 137 1.96 -31.06 13.51
N PRO A 138 2.08 -32.38 13.72
CA PRO A 138 0.98 -33.35 13.69
C PRO A 138 -0.22 -32.98 14.56
N ARG A 139 0.02 -32.26 15.67
CA ARG A 139 -1.04 -31.78 16.58
C ARG A 139 -2.02 -30.82 15.89
N TYR A 140 -1.56 -30.05 14.92
CA TYR A 140 -2.34 -29.00 14.26
C TYR A 140 -2.67 -29.32 12.80
N ALA A 141 -2.08 -30.35 12.23
CA ALA A 141 -2.17 -30.71 10.80
C ALA A 141 -3.61 -30.81 10.30
N SER A 142 -4.49 -31.43 11.09
CA SER A 142 -5.93 -31.58 10.75
C SER A 142 -6.71 -30.27 10.71
N GLN A 143 -6.14 -29.15 11.22
CA GLN A 143 -6.80 -27.86 11.28
C GLN A 143 -6.23 -26.84 10.30
N ARG A 144 -5.35 -27.27 9.39
CA ARG A 144 -4.65 -26.41 8.42
C ARG A 144 -5.64 -25.57 7.60
N ASP A 145 -6.68 -26.21 7.04
CA ASP A 145 -7.66 -25.52 6.21
C ASP A 145 -8.46 -24.49 7.01
N ALA A 146 -8.87 -24.83 8.23
CA ALA A 146 -9.55 -23.89 9.12
C ALA A 146 -8.63 -22.70 9.50
N GLY A 147 -7.34 -22.94 9.67
CA GLY A 147 -6.35 -21.90 9.94
C GLY A 147 -6.19 -20.94 8.76
N PHE A 148 -6.08 -21.45 7.55
CA PHE A 148 -6.03 -20.60 6.35
C PHE A 148 -7.34 -19.82 6.16
N GLN A 149 -8.50 -20.39 6.44
CA GLN A 149 -9.77 -19.66 6.41
C GLN A 149 -9.77 -18.48 7.40
N ILE A 150 -9.30 -18.69 8.64
CA ILE A 150 -9.14 -17.61 9.62
C ILE A 150 -8.21 -16.53 9.07
N PHE A 151 -7.06 -16.92 8.55
CA PHE A 151 -6.09 -16.01 7.98
C PHE A 151 -6.67 -15.15 6.84
N TYR A 152 -7.46 -15.75 5.94
CA TYR A 152 -8.15 -15.03 4.86
C TYR A 152 -9.27 -14.11 5.34
N VAL A 153 -9.99 -14.46 6.41
CA VAL A 153 -11.00 -13.57 7.03
C VAL A 153 -10.35 -12.28 7.48
N PHE A 154 -9.18 -12.33 8.11
CA PHE A 154 -8.46 -11.13 8.54
C PHE A 154 -7.98 -10.26 7.36
N ILE A 155 -7.53 -10.88 6.26
CA ILE A 155 -7.21 -10.15 5.02
C ILE A 155 -8.41 -9.36 4.52
N ASN A 156 -9.57 -10.04 4.40
CA ASN A 156 -10.79 -9.43 3.89
C ASN A 156 -11.32 -8.34 4.83
N LEU A 157 -11.19 -8.51 6.14
CA LEU A 157 -11.57 -7.49 7.10
C LEU A 157 -10.78 -6.19 6.91
N GLY A 158 -9.45 -6.31 6.72
CA GLY A 158 -8.62 -5.15 6.38
C GLY A 158 -9.04 -4.49 5.07
N GLY A 159 -9.36 -5.30 4.05
CA GLY A 159 -9.77 -4.82 2.73
C GLY A 159 -11.14 -4.14 2.70
N VAL A 160 -12.09 -4.63 3.50
CA VAL A 160 -13.44 -4.04 3.59
C VAL A 160 -13.42 -2.70 4.32
N VAL A 161 -12.66 -2.58 5.40
CA VAL A 161 -12.63 -1.37 6.23
C VAL A 161 -11.85 -0.23 5.57
N ALA A 162 -10.77 -0.53 4.87
CA ALA A 162 -9.87 0.47 4.31
C ALA A 162 -10.53 1.50 3.35
N PRO A 163 -11.37 1.11 2.38
CA PRO A 163 -12.01 2.05 1.45
C PRO A 163 -12.95 3.06 2.13
N PHE A 164 -13.51 2.70 3.28
CA PHE A 164 -14.34 3.62 4.07
C PHE A 164 -13.49 4.58 4.90
N VAL A 165 -12.38 4.10 5.44
CA VAL A 165 -11.48 4.91 6.30
C VAL A 165 -10.72 5.94 5.47
N ALA A 166 -10.28 5.63 4.25
CA ALA A 166 -9.52 6.55 3.41
C ALA A 166 -10.24 7.90 3.14
N PRO A 167 -11.50 7.93 2.65
CA PRO A 167 -12.24 9.17 2.47
C PRO A 167 -12.54 9.89 3.79
N LEU A 168 -12.82 9.14 4.88
CA LEU A 168 -13.09 9.71 6.20
C LEU A 168 -11.86 10.45 6.74
N LEU A 169 -10.68 9.85 6.68
CA LEU A 169 -9.43 10.47 7.11
C LEU A 169 -9.11 11.71 6.28
N ARG A 170 -9.29 11.62 4.96
CA ARG A 170 -9.10 12.78 4.07
C ARG A 170 -10.05 13.93 4.45
N SER A 171 -11.34 13.63 4.56
CA SER A 171 -12.34 14.66 4.87
C SER A 171 -12.15 15.27 6.25
N TRP A 172 -11.78 14.45 7.24
CA TRP A 172 -11.42 14.92 8.57
C TRP A 172 -10.21 15.85 8.53
N TRP A 173 -9.12 15.42 7.86
CA TRP A 173 -7.91 16.24 7.78
C TRP A 173 -8.15 17.56 7.05
N LEU A 174 -8.90 17.57 5.95
CA LEU A 174 -9.27 18.78 5.24
C LEU A 174 -10.08 19.72 6.14
N SER A 175 -11.08 19.20 6.84
CA SER A 175 -11.91 19.96 7.78
C SER A 175 -11.10 20.62 8.91
N GLU A 176 -10.16 19.88 9.52
CA GLU A 176 -9.29 20.41 10.57
C GLU A 176 -8.35 21.54 10.07
N ASN A 177 -8.03 21.54 8.79
CA ASN A 177 -7.21 22.59 8.17
C ASN A 177 -8.01 23.69 7.47
N GLY A 178 -9.33 23.73 7.65
CA GLY A 178 -10.21 24.72 7.01
C GLY A 178 -10.32 24.56 5.50
N LEU A 179 -10.01 23.38 4.96
CA LEU A 179 -10.04 23.06 3.54
C LEU A 179 -11.25 22.20 3.21
N MET A 180 -11.75 22.33 1.99
CA MET A 180 -12.84 21.50 1.46
C MET A 180 -12.33 20.61 0.32
N TYR A 181 -12.97 19.46 0.13
CA TYR A 181 -12.68 18.62 -1.01
C TYR A 181 -13.11 19.30 -2.31
N ASN A 182 -12.17 19.48 -3.23
CA ASN A 182 -12.42 20.01 -4.55
C ASN A 182 -12.20 18.93 -5.62
N ALA A 183 -13.27 18.57 -6.32
CA ALA A 183 -13.22 17.57 -7.40
C ALA A 183 -12.43 18.07 -8.63
N GLU A 184 -12.30 19.39 -8.82
CA GLU A 184 -11.57 20.00 -9.94
C GLU A 184 -10.05 20.11 -9.66
N LEU A 185 -9.60 19.78 -8.45
CA LEU A 185 -8.18 19.88 -8.07
C LEU A 185 -7.22 19.24 -9.08
N PRO A 186 -7.46 18.05 -9.65
CA PRO A 186 -6.58 17.48 -10.66
C PRO A 186 -6.45 18.34 -11.92
N ALA A 187 -7.55 18.95 -12.39
CA ALA A 187 -7.54 19.81 -13.57
C ALA A 187 -6.81 21.13 -13.28
N LEU A 188 -7.02 21.72 -12.12
CA LEU A 188 -6.33 22.93 -11.66
C LEU A 188 -4.82 22.70 -11.51
N CYS A 189 -4.42 21.56 -10.93
CA CYS A 189 -3.01 21.19 -10.81
C CYS A 189 -2.35 20.97 -12.19
N HIS A 190 -3.04 20.32 -13.11
CA HIS A 190 -2.58 20.15 -14.49
C HIS A 190 -2.37 21.51 -15.18
N GLY A 191 -3.33 22.44 -15.06
CA GLY A 191 -3.20 23.80 -15.60
C GLY A 191 -2.01 24.55 -15.00
N PHE A 192 -1.84 24.52 -13.68
CA PHE A 192 -0.72 25.17 -12.98
C PHE A 192 0.64 24.63 -13.44
N LEU A 193 0.78 23.33 -13.52
CA LEU A 193 2.04 22.70 -13.95
C LEU A 193 2.33 22.89 -15.44
N ALA A 194 1.29 23.12 -16.26
CA ALA A 194 1.43 23.51 -17.66
C ALA A 194 1.75 25.01 -17.87
N GLY A 195 1.88 25.80 -16.77
CA GLY A 195 2.20 27.22 -16.81
C GLY A 195 0.98 28.14 -17.01
N ALA A 196 -0.23 27.66 -16.82
CA ALA A 196 -1.42 28.49 -16.82
C ALA A 196 -1.51 29.33 -15.52
N GLU A 197 -2.02 30.55 -15.60
CA GLU A 197 -2.38 31.32 -14.43
C GLU A 197 -3.60 30.69 -13.77
N VAL A 198 -3.39 29.93 -12.70
CA VAL A 198 -4.44 29.34 -11.88
C VAL A 198 -4.58 30.16 -10.60
N ASN A 199 -5.79 30.56 -10.28
CA ASN A 199 -6.06 31.23 -9.01
C ASN A 199 -5.96 30.20 -7.88
N LEU A 200 -4.83 30.20 -7.18
CA LEU A 200 -4.55 29.29 -6.07
C LEU A 200 -5.39 29.60 -4.82
N THR A 201 -6.00 30.79 -4.74
CA THR A 201 -6.84 31.17 -3.59
C THR A 201 -8.04 30.23 -3.45
N ASN A 202 -8.61 29.80 -4.57
CA ASN A 202 -9.73 28.83 -4.58
C ASN A 202 -9.30 27.37 -4.31
N LEU A 203 -8.01 27.09 -4.24
CA LEU A 203 -7.48 25.78 -3.86
C LEU A 203 -7.40 25.60 -2.34
N TYR A 204 -7.46 26.69 -1.58
CA TYR A 204 -7.33 26.74 -0.13
C TYR A 204 -8.56 27.30 0.60
N GLU A 205 -9.58 27.66 -0.11
CA GLU A 205 -10.92 27.99 0.40
C GLU A 205 -11.88 26.77 0.21
#